data_cda078b27ce2101762ebffd1a60b1082
#
_entry.id   cda078b27ce2101762ebffd1a60b1082
#
_cell.length_a   1.000
_cell.length_b   1.000
_cell.length_c   1.000
_cell.angle_alpha   90.00
_cell.angle_beta   90.00
_cell.angle_gamma   90.00
#
_symmetry.space_group_name_H-M   'P 1'
#
loop_
_entity.id
_entity.type
_entity.pdbx_description
1 polymer ?
#
loop_
_entity_poly.entity_id
_entity_poly.type
_entity_poly.pdbx_seq_one_letter_code
_entity_poly.pdbx_strand_id
1 'polypeptide(L)'
;REDKPGCIRALGTLVPIKDASGRVISDRMDNLIHASANPADAEREIKLWFTPGDIPPMMHAYETEICDTWYGYADGRLLTQPEPGAICLFAPGDVAWKSDLETLRRLAGGLETAESLNYVAAKYLINDTRIR
;
A
#
# COMPACT_ATOMS: atom_id res chain seq x y z
N ARG A 1 -14.43 7.08 10.99
CA ARG A 1 -13.42 6.30 10.21
C ARG A 1 -14.07 5.20 9.39
N GLU A 2 -15.04 4.53 9.93
CA GLU A 2 -15.80 3.47 9.27
C GLU A 2 -16.79 4.02 8.25
N ASP A 3 -17.16 5.28 8.38
CA ASP A 3 -18.24 5.94 7.61
C ASP A 3 -17.74 6.63 6.33
N LYS A 4 -16.44 6.56 6.04
CA LYS A 4 -15.91 7.19 4.83
C LYS A 4 -16.12 6.28 3.63
N PRO A 5 -16.98 6.67 2.67
CA PRO A 5 -17.13 5.94 1.42
C PRO A 5 -15.77 5.75 0.72
N GLY A 6 -15.53 4.52 0.23
CA GLY A 6 -14.30 4.19 -0.49
C GLY A 6 -13.15 3.68 0.38
N CYS A 7 -13.27 3.66 1.71
CA CYS A 7 -12.28 2.96 2.53
C CYS A 7 -12.62 1.47 2.64
N ILE A 8 -11.60 0.63 2.84
CA ILE A 8 -11.78 -0.84 2.95
C ILE A 8 -12.72 -1.20 4.10
N ARG A 9 -12.67 -0.48 5.22
CA ARG A 9 -13.56 -0.72 6.36
C ARG A 9 -15.02 -0.47 6.06
N ALA A 10 -15.35 0.43 5.13
CA ALA A 10 -16.73 0.66 4.70
C ALA A 10 -17.33 -0.52 3.94
N LEU A 11 -16.53 -1.48 3.51
CA LEU A 11 -16.97 -2.74 2.90
C LEU A 11 -17.30 -3.82 3.95
N GLY A 12 -17.01 -3.57 5.22
CA GLY A 12 -17.33 -4.46 6.32
C GLY A 12 -18.83 -4.53 6.58
N THR A 13 -19.30 -5.71 6.99
CA THR A 13 -20.71 -5.91 7.35
C THR A 13 -20.95 -5.66 8.83
N LEU A 14 -22.11 -5.12 9.14
CA LEU A 14 -22.61 -5.06 10.52
C LEU A 14 -23.23 -6.40 10.88
N VAL A 15 -22.72 -7.01 11.96
CA VAL A 15 -23.20 -8.26 12.49
C VAL A 15 -23.97 -7.99 13.79
N PRO A 16 -25.26 -8.27 13.86
CA PRO A 16 -26.04 -8.06 15.07
C PRO A 16 -25.64 -9.04 16.16
N ILE A 17 -25.29 -8.51 17.33
CA ILE A 17 -25.06 -9.31 18.53
C ILE A 17 -26.40 -9.49 19.23
N LYS A 18 -26.78 -10.74 19.46
CA LYS A 18 -28.06 -11.09 20.10
C LYS A 18 -27.81 -11.64 21.50
N ASP A 19 -28.72 -11.34 22.42
CA ASP A 19 -28.75 -11.98 23.74
C ASP A 19 -29.30 -13.41 23.66
N ALA A 20 -29.37 -14.09 24.82
CA ALA A 20 -29.87 -15.46 24.91
C ALA A 20 -31.35 -15.59 24.50
N SER A 21 -32.11 -14.52 24.47
CA SER A 21 -33.50 -14.47 24.00
C SER A 21 -33.63 -14.20 22.50
N GLY A 22 -32.49 -13.96 21.80
CA GLY A 22 -32.47 -13.64 20.38
C GLY A 22 -32.69 -12.17 20.05
N ARG A 23 -32.77 -11.28 21.08
CA ARG A 23 -32.93 -9.83 20.87
C ARG A 23 -31.60 -9.20 20.54
N VAL A 24 -31.55 -8.34 19.54
CA VAL A 24 -30.37 -7.57 19.18
C VAL A 24 -30.06 -6.56 20.29
N ILE A 25 -28.87 -6.65 20.87
CA ILE A 25 -28.39 -5.79 21.95
C ILE A 25 -27.34 -4.78 21.47
N SER A 26 -26.62 -5.08 20.42
CA SER A 26 -25.67 -4.17 19.75
C SER A 26 -25.33 -4.69 18.36
N ASP A 27 -24.62 -3.87 17.59
CA ASP A 27 -24.02 -4.30 16.34
C ASP A 27 -22.49 -4.32 16.47
N ARG A 28 -21.85 -5.32 15.85
CA ARG A 28 -20.42 -5.42 15.68
C ARG A 28 -20.08 -5.26 14.21
N MET A 29 -19.16 -4.38 13.90
CA MET A 29 -18.62 -4.30 12.56
C MET A 29 -17.55 -5.37 12.35
N ASP A 30 -17.67 -6.11 11.27
CA ASP A 30 -16.65 -7.07 10.85
C ASP A 30 -15.54 -6.30 10.14
N ASN A 31 -14.45 -6.07 10.87
CA ASN A 31 -13.31 -5.33 10.35
C ASN A 31 -12.53 -6.18 9.35
N LEU A 32 -12.48 -5.74 8.11
CA LEU A 32 -11.72 -6.39 7.03
C LEU A 32 -10.23 -6.09 7.11
N ILE A 33 -9.84 -5.08 7.87
CA ILE A 33 -8.45 -4.64 7.98
C ILE A 33 -8.17 -4.10 9.39
N HIS A 34 -7.01 -4.42 9.90
CA HIS A 34 -6.49 -3.87 11.14
C HIS A 34 -5.33 -2.90 10.87
N ALA A 35 -5.28 -1.82 11.63
CA ALA A 35 -4.15 -0.91 11.69
C ALA A 35 -3.94 -0.50 13.14
N SER A 36 -2.73 -0.68 13.64
CA SER A 36 -2.35 -0.25 14.98
C SER A 36 -2.42 1.28 15.12
N ALA A 37 -2.76 1.76 16.30
CA ALA A 37 -2.95 3.18 16.54
C ALA A 37 -1.63 3.97 16.56
N ASN A 38 -0.55 3.32 16.95
CA ASN A 38 0.79 3.92 17.09
C ASN A 38 1.86 2.81 17.03
N PRO A 39 3.17 3.17 16.90
CA PRO A 39 4.25 2.19 16.82
C PRO A 39 4.35 1.23 18.01
N ALA A 40 4.07 1.69 19.23
CA ALA A 40 4.13 0.83 20.42
C ALA A 40 3.05 -0.25 20.40
N ASP A 41 1.84 0.12 19.97
CA ASP A 41 0.76 -0.86 19.76
C ASP A 41 1.10 -1.82 18.62
N ALA A 42 1.69 -1.34 17.51
CA ALA A 42 2.12 -2.18 16.42
C ALA A 42 3.14 -3.25 16.89
N GLU A 43 4.16 -2.85 17.64
CA GLU A 43 5.14 -3.78 18.20
C GLU A 43 4.51 -4.84 19.11
N ARG A 44 3.59 -4.43 19.94
CA ARG A 44 2.86 -5.36 20.82
C ARG A 44 1.98 -6.32 20.03
N GLU A 45 1.25 -5.81 19.06
CA GLU A 45 0.29 -6.58 18.26
C GLU A 45 0.98 -7.54 17.30
N ILE A 46 2.11 -7.16 16.70
CA ILE A 46 2.94 -8.05 15.87
C ILE A 46 3.31 -9.30 16.68
N LYS A 47 3.76 -9.12 17.92
CA LYS A 47 4.16 -10.23 18.79
C LYS A 47 2.99 -11.14 19.24
N LEU A 48 1.75 -10.66 19.16
CA LEU A 48 0.57 -11.46 19.43
C LEU A 48 0.19 -12.39 18.27
N TRP A 49 0.46 -11.96 17.04
CA TRP A 49 -0.04 -12.62 15.84
C TRP A 49 1.03 -13.37 15.06
N PHE A 50 2.28 -12.98 15.21
CA PHE A 50 3.39 -13.47 14.40
C PHE A 50 4.58 -13.91 15.25
N THR A 51 5.29 -14.92 14.76
CA THR A 51 6.63 -15.25 15.26
C THR A 51 7.69 -14.50 14.44
N PRO A 52 8.92 -14.35 14.94
CA PRO A 52 10.00 -13.71 14.16
C PRO A 52 10.23 -14.34 12.79
N GLY A 53 9.97 -15.64 12.64
CA GLY A 53 10.11 -16.34 11.36
C GLY A 53 9.01 -16.05 10.34
N ASP A 54 7.87 -15.55 10.80
CA ASP A 54 6.74 -15.19 9.92
C ASP A 54 6.92 -13.81 9.29
N ILE A 55 7.83 -12.97 9.87
CA ILE A 55 8.07 -11.61 9.41
C ILE A 55 9.29 -11.66 8.50
N PRO A 56 9.13 -11.43 7.19
CA PRO A 56 10.27 -11.31 6.30
C PRO A 56 11.21 -10.21 6.83
N PRO A 57 12.53 -10.31 6.63
CA PRO A 57 13.44 -9.26 7.02
C PRO A 57 12.88 -7.96 6.47
N MET A 58 12.44 -7.10 7.39
CA MET A 58 11.82 -5.83 7.05
C MET A 58 12.86 -5.03 6.29
N MET A 59 12.70 -5.00 4.99
CA MET A 59 13.29 -3.91 4.22
C MET A 59 12.80 -2.64 4.90
N HIS A 60 13.62 -1.62 4.91
CA HIS A 60 13.33 -0.30 5.48
C HIS A 60 12.03 0.28 4.90
N ALA A 61 10.92 -0.43 5.12
CA ALA A 61 9.60 -0.13 4.58
C ALA A 61 9.01 1.19 5.11
N TYR A 62 9.68 1.75 6.11
CA TYR A 62 9.25 3.01 6.73
C TYR A 62 9.99 4.24 6.22
N GLU A 63 11.11 4.07 5.51
CA GLU A 63 11.81 5.21 4.94
C GLU A 63 11.06 5.70 3.72
N THR A 64 10.57 6.92 3.82
CA THR A 64 9.96 7.65 2.71
C THR A 64 10.88 8.77 2.25
N GLU A 65 10.72 9.16 1.01
CA GLU A 65 11.45 10.26 0.40
C GLU A 65 10.49 11.07 -0.47
N ILE A 66 10.72 12.38 -0.56
CA ILE A 66 9.99 13.25 -1.48
C ILE A 66 10.61 13.08 -2.86
N CYS A 67 9.80 12.72 -3.83
CA CYS A 67 10.22 12.59 -5.20
C CYS A 67 10.53 13.99 -5.79
N ASP A 68 11.66 14.14 -6.43
CA ASP A 68 12.10 15.36 -7.11
C ASP A 68 12.02 15.28 -8.64
N THR A 69 11.71 14.10 -9.16
CA THR A 69 11.67 13.78 -10.58
C THR A 69 10.31 13.21 -10.97
N TRP A 70 9.84 13.55 -12.15
CA TRP A 70 8.66 12.90 -12.69
C TRP A 70 9.01 11.51 -13.22
N TYR A 71 8.25 10.51 -12.79
CA TYR A 71 8.32 9.15 -13.31
C TYR A 71 6.95 8.71 -13.85
N GLY A 72 6.98 8.09 -15.02
CA GLY A 72 5.79 7.54 -15.65
C GLY A 72 5.98 6.11 -16.10
N TYR A 73 4.86 5.47 -16.39
CA TYR A 73 4.76 4.11 -16.87
C TYR A 73 3.97 4.08 -18.18
N ALA A 74 4.50 3.41 -19.18
CA ALA A 74 3.79 3.13 -20.43
C ALA A 74 4.26 1.80 -20.99
N ASP A 75 3.34 0.84 -21.15
CA ASP A 75 3.58 -0.46 -21.78
C ASP A 75 4.85 -1.18 -21.29
N GLY A 76 5.02 -1.24 -19.96
CA GLY A 76 6.17 -1.89 -19.33
C GLY A 76 7.46 -1.06 -19.37
N ARG A 77 7.42 0.18 -19.83
CA ARG A 77 8.57 1.08 -19.89
C ARG A 77 8.50 2.17 -18.84
N LEU A 78 9.64 2.44 -18.21
CA LEU A 78 9.80 3.61 -17.34
C LEU A 78 10.07 4.85 -18.20
N LEU A 79 9.34 5.92 -17.91
CA LEU A 79 9.51 7.22 -18.52
C LEU A 79 9.96 8.22 -17.47
N THR A 80 10.85 9.12 -17.86
CA THR A 80 11.34 10.23 -17.01
C THR A 80 10.82 11.59 -17.44
N GLN A 81 10.01 11.61 -18.50
CA GLN A 81 9.32 12.79 -19.02
C GLN A 81 7.89 12.41 -19.43
N PRO A 82 6.93 13.32 -19.28
CA PRO A 82 5.56 13.08 -19.70
C PRO A 82 5.46 12.79 -21.20
N GLU A 83 4.75 11.71 -21.53
CA GLU A 83 4.40 11.35 -22.90
C GLU A 83 2.90 11.08 -23.02
N PRO A 84 2.26 11.26 -24.18
CA PRO A 84 0.88 10.88 -24.40
C PRO A 84 0.66 9.40 -24.09
N GLY A 85 -0.38 9.10 -23.30
CA GLY A 85 -0.72 7.73 -22.89
C GLY A 85 0.09 7.18 -21.71
N ALA A 86 1.08 7.93 -21.21
CA ALA A 86 1.79 7.55 -20.00
C ALA A 86 0.93 7.75 -18.75
N ILE A 87 1.11 6.84 -17.78
CA ILE A 87 0.54 6.96 -16.45
C ILE A 87 1.60 7.58 -15.56
N CYS A 88 1.26 8.64 -14.83
CA CYS A 88 2.16 9.21 -13.84
C CYS A 88 2.26 8.26 -12.64
N LEU A 89 3.46 7.81 -12.32
CA LEU A 89 3.76 7.09 -11.10
C LEU A 89 4.03 8.06 -9.95
N PHE A 90 4.90 9.02 -10.20
CA PHE A 90 5.28 10.08 -9.27
C PHE A 90 5.48 11.40 -10.00
N ALA A 91 5.06 12.47 -9.36
CA ALA A 91 5.40 13.83 -9.72
C ALA A 91 6.35 14.45 -8.67
N PRO A 92 7.10 15.50 -8.99
CA PRO A 92 7.85 16.23 -7.98
C PRO A 92 6.95 16.69 -6.83
N GLY A 93 7.36 16.39 -5.60
CA GLY A 93 6.59 16.65 -4.39
C GLY A 93 5.83 15.45 -3.84
N ASP A 94 5.65 14.38 -4.60
CA ASP A 94 5.02 13.17 -4.12
C ASP A 94 5.91 12.44 -3.10
N VAL A 95 5.28 11.84 -2.10
CA VAL A 95 5.95 11.01 -1.10
C VAL A 95 5.89 9.55 -1.55
N ALA A 96 7.04 8.90 -1.62
CA ALA A 96 7.15 7.50 -1.99
C ALA A 96 8.05 6.73 -1.01
N TRP A 97 8.02 5.42 -1.10
CA TRP A 97 9.02 4.59 -0.43
C TRP A 97 10.40 4.87 -1.03
N LYS A 98 11.38 5.14 -0.17
CA LYS A 98 12.76 5.40 -0.60
C LYS A 98 13.31 4.27 -1.47
N SER A 99 13.06 3.01 -1.08
CA SER A 99 13.47 1.84 -1.84
C SER A 99 12.88 1.80 -3.25
N ASP A 100 11.64 2.23 -3.43
CA ASP A 100 11.00 2.28 -4.74
C ASP A 100 11.60 3.38 -5.62
N LEU A 101 11.87 4.57 -5.05
CA LEU A 101 12.55 5.63 -5.79
C LEU A 101 13.98 5.24 -6.17
N GLU A 102 14.71 4.55 -5.31
CA GLU A 102 16.03 4.00 -5.63
C GLU A 102 15.96 3.01 -6.79
N THR A 103 14.96 2.13 -6.79
CA THR A 103 14.71 1.19 -7.91
C THR A 103 14.43 1.95 -9.21
N LEU A 104 13.55 2.94 -9.20
CA LEU A 104 13.24 3.75 -10.39
C LEU A 104 14.46 4.52 -10.91
N ARG A 105 15.27 5.10 -10.03
CA ARG A 105 16.52 5.78 -10.40
C ARG A 105 17.51 4.84 -11.08
N ARG A 106 17.66 3.62 -10.56
CA ARG A 106 18.52 2.61 -11.16
C ARG A 106 18.01 2.17 -12.53
N LEU A 107 16.72 1.90 -12.64
CA LEU A 107 16.08 1.54 -13.91
C LEU A 107 16.20 2.67 -14.95
N ALA A 108 16.01 3.91 -14.55
CA ALA A 108 16.18 5.07 -15.42
C ALA A 108 17.63 5.22 -15.91
N GLY A 109 18.61 4.79 -15.12
CA GLY A 109 20.02 4.71 -15.49
C GLY A 109 20.41 3.46 -16.28
N GLY A 110 19.46 2.60 -16.63
CA GLY A 110 19.74 1.35 -17.37
C GLY A 110 20.42 0.26 -16.54
N LEU A 111 20.31 0.35 -15.20
CA LEU A 111 20.92 -0.61 -14.28
C LEU A 111 19.93 -1.72 -13.91
N GLU A 112 20.45 -2.90 -13.64
CA GLU A 112 19.66 -4.01 -13.11
C GLU A 112 19.21 -3.72 -11.67
N THR A 113 18.01 -4.19 -11.34
CA THR A 113 17.39 -4.07 -10.02
C THR A 113 16.85 -5.41 -9.54
N ALA A 114 16.77 -5.59 -8.22
CA ALA A 114 16.16 -6.78 -7.64
C ALA A 114 14.65 -6.85 -7.93
N GLU A 115 13.99 -5.69 -7.97
CA GLU A 115 12.57 -5.57 -8.25
C GLU A 115 12.34 -5.03 -9.67
N SER A 116 11.31 -5.52 -10.33
CA SER A 116 10.93 -5.06 -11.66
C SER A 116 10.15 -3.74 -11.61
N LEU A 117 10.16 -3.00 -12.72
CA LEU A 117 9.30 -1.83 -12.89
C LEU A 117 7.82 -2.14 -12.64
N ASN A 118 7.33 -3.27 -13.16
CA ASN A 118 5.94 -3.68 -12.99
C ASN A 118 5.60 -3.92 -11.51
N TYR A 119 6.53 -4.47 -10.73
CA TYR A 119 6.34 -4.67 -9.31
C TYR A 119 6.21 -3.34 -8.56
N VAL A 120 7.07 -2.37 -8.85
CA VAL A 120 6.98 -1.03 -8.28
C VAL A 120 5.69 -0.34 -8.72
N ALA A 121 5.40 -0.32 -10.02
CA ALA A 121 4.21 0.33 -10.58
C ALA A 121 2.91 -0.24 -9.98
N ALA A 122 2.81 -1.54 -9.80
CA ALA A 122 1.63 -2.19 -9.24
C ALA A 122 1.26 -1.70 -7.84
N LYS A 123 2.24 -1.29 -7.02
CA LYS A 123 1.98 -0.74 -5.68
C LYS A 123 1.20 0.59 -5.72
N TYR A 124 1.44 1.40 -6.73
CA TYR A 124 0.89 2.76 -6.84
C TYR A 124 -0.29 2.84 -7.82
N LEU A 125 -0.37 1.89 -8.75
CA LEU A 125 -1.38 1.85 -9.80
C LEU A 125 -2.30 0.62 -9.68
N ILE A 126 -2.66 0.27 -8.48
CA ILE A 126 -3.36 -0.98 -8.12
C ILE A 126 -4.69 -1.17 -8.90
N ASN A 127 -5.33 -0.09 -9.30
CA ASN A 127 -6.58 -0.09 -10.05
C ASN A 127 -6.39 0.07 -11.56
N ASP A 128 -5.17 0.18 -12.04
CA ASP A 128 -4.91 0.36 -13.47
C ASP A 128 -4.76 -0.98 -14.17
N THR A 129 -5.71 -1.30 -15.03
CA THR A 129 -5.75 -2.59 -15.76
C THR A 129 -4.63 -2.74 -16.79
N ARG A 130 -3.91 -1.66 -17.12
CA ARG A 130 -2.81 -1.66 -18.10
C ARG A 130 -1.53 -2.29 -17.55
N ILE A 131 -1.46 -2.57 -16.27
CA ILE A 131 -0.28 -3.16 -15.60
C ILE A 131 -0.38 -4.68 -15.46
N ARG A 132 -1.54 -5.22 -15.69
CA ARG A 132 -1.82 -6.66 -15.50
C ARG A 132 -1.30 -7.50 -16.66
#